data_8a6012ad227de68604a5b162bd806249
#
_entry.id   8a6012ad227de68604a5b162bd806249
#
_cell.length_a   1.000
_cell.length_b   1.000
_cell.length_c   1.000
_cell.angle_alpha   90.00
_cell.angle_beta   90.00
_cell.angle_gamma   90.00
#
_symmetry.space_group_name_H-M   'P 1'
#
loop_
_entity.id
_entity.type
_entity.pdbx_description
1 polymer ?
#
loop_
_entity_poly.entity_id
_entity_poly.type
_entity_poly.pdbx_seq_one_letter_code
_entity_poly.pdbx_strand_id
1 'polypeptide(L)'
;MSMLSCMKRDLVHHGRLAVAALVFFAGCGSSDGDDTRSYLERTLAQQFVSETSHLVTLQTYRTEDPQSEQLVVDNLARSRDYLMGLAQEFNRGQSTLKLEPFEWRRAGPTQTQWVFGFRLGSGPKKVAILAHLDTVPPGNADWRPFEPRVEARDYRGAAQPFLVGRGAADDKGPAVLALIVMRALANRYDGTNALDGLTVELLFDTSEETDFSTAYYFQEVGVPDFGIVFDAVWTVRAEKGIERPIFTVPLGAAPSNGIFIEAFNSAPGATNQIPDTVTARINGNDEAALDRLAANVADLYQQYGFDDPLYRRAPLEVSRDAKAVVLTTKVIGAQHGSVPDENRANGASPVVSLANFLAHLVDDATLAPNGVGRMLQFMAWGWGTTVFGEKHPDLLERHDQVFEQGNGTTYALTRVTTSPQDVALRIDIRYALGHHGVAWDGKTEGQLPGTSVFPDAFEQLVNRFQQDRPGQAVTVATVNAASPDVRDPQSPRFQRISGAYERAVGAPMPLAAIGGGTDAKGQVNLVAAGPLFTLAFGPPINYHGLNEGAPIEDLQLSARILYQIMLDEIANKTTR
;
A
#
# COMPACT_ATOMS: atom_id res chain seq x y z
N MET A 1 6.24 26.98 -55.01
CA MET A 1 7.47 26.47 -54.48
C MET A 1 7.43 26.76 -52.98
N SER A 2 6.78 26.00 -52.22
CA SER A 2 7.04 24.70 -51.62
C SER A 2 8.29 24.66 -50.72
N MET A 3 8.06 24.67 -49.42
CA MET A 3 8.77 23.81 -48.48
C MET A 3 7.95 23.66 -47.18
N LEU A 4 7.42 22.45 -46.99
CA LEU A 4 6.85 21.97 -45.77
C LEU A 4 7.95 21.77 -44.73
N SER A 5 7.73 22.30 -43.53
CA SER A 5 8.49 21.94 -42.34
C SER A 5 7.69 20.94 -41.52
N CYS A 6 8.26 19.77 -41.32
CA CYS A 6 7.72 18.62 -40.62
C CYS A 6 7.88 18.81 -39.12
N MET A 7 6.77 19.00 -38.38
CA MET A 7 6.77 18.88 -36.93
C MET A 7 6.54 17.42 -36.55
N LYS A 8 7.57 16.80 -36.01
CA LYS A 8 7.45 15.50 -35.30
C LYS A 8 6.73 15.75 -33.96
N ARG A 9 5.56 15.18 -33.82
CA ARG A 9 4.91 14.95 -32.53
C ARG A 9 5.35 13.57 -32.03
N ASP A 10 6.02 13.54 -30.93
CA ASP A 10 6.28 12.30 -30.20
C ASP A 10 4.97 11.82 -29.58
N LEU A 11 4.48 10.71 -30.09
CA LEU A 11 3.38 9.96 -29.50
C LEU A 11 3.93 9.12 -28.34
N VAL A 12 3.53 9.44 -27.15
CA VAL A 12 3.64 8.56 -25.98
C VAL A 12 2.78 7.32 -26.25
N HIS A 13 3.41 6.18 -26.41
CA HIS A 13 2.74 4.90 -26.56
C HIS A 13 2.18 4.44 -25.22
N HIS A 14 0.90 4.70 -25.00
CA HIS A 14 0.12 3.92 -24.04
C HIS A 14 -0.14 2.55 -24.66
N GLY A 15 0.46 1.52 -24.10
CA GLY A 15 0.22 0.14 -24.50
C GLY A 15 -1.26 -0.24 -24.26
N ARG A 16 -2.04 -0.24 -25.33
CA ARG A 16 -3.39 -0.82 -25.32
C ARG A 16 -3.24 -2.33 -25.30
N LEU A 17 -3.40 -2.95 -24.12
CA LEU A 17 -3.72 -4.38 -24.04
C LEU A 17 -5.12 -4.55 -24.63
N ALA A 18 -5.20 -5.15 -25.80
CA ALA A 18 -6.44 -5.59 -26.38
C ALA A 18 -6.98 -6.78 -25.56
N VAL A 19 -8.05 -6.55 -24.82
CA VAL A 19 -8.80 -7.63 -24.17
C VAL A 19 -9.53 -8.39 -25.27
N ALA A 20 -9.04 -9.59 -25.59
CA ALA A 20 -9.73 -10.53 -26.45
C ALA A 20 -11.00 -11.04 -25.75
N ALA A 21 -12.12 -10.99 -26.47
CA ALA A 21 -13.40 -11.48 -26.02
C ALA A 21 -13.30 -12.95 -25.55
N LEU A 22 -13.90 -13.25 -24.39
CA LEU A 22 -14.05 -14.59 -23.87
C LEU A 22 -14.83 -15.46 -24.88
N VAL A 23 -14.13 -16.34 -25.56
CA VAL A 23 -14.73 -17.46 -26.29
C VAL A 23 -14.82 -18.63 -25.33
N PHE A 24 -16.03 -19.04 -24.98
CA PHE A 24 -16.28 -20.26 -24.26
C PHE A 24 -15.82 -21.46 -25.10
N PHE A 25 -14.72 -22.09 -24.76
CA PHE A 25 -14.38 -23.41 -25.24
C PHE A 25 -15.03 -24.45 -24.35
N ALA A 26 -16.10 -25.07 -24.84
CA ALA A 26 -16.57 -26.32 -24.34
C ALA A 26 -15.62 -27.43 -24.84
N GLY A 27 -14.58 -27.73 -24.04
CA GLY A 27 -13.68 -28.85 -24.28
C GLY A 27 -14.19 -30.09 -23.56
N CYS A 28 -14.53 -31.15 -24.29
CA CYS A 28 -14.79 -32.47 -23.74
C CYS A 28 -13.52 -33.00 -23.04
N GLY A 29 -13.50 -33.03 -21.73
CA GLY A 29 -12.47 -33.63 -20.89
C GLY A 29 -13.13 -34.48 -19.80
N SER A 30 -12.48 -35.56 -19.43
CA SER A 30 -12.92 -36.64 -18.53
C SER A 30 -13.71 -36.20 -17.29
N SER A 31 -14.69 -36.99 -16.88
CA SER A 31 -15.72 -36.72 -15.87
C SER A 31 -15.26 -36.36 -14.45
N ASP A 32 -14.00 -36.56 -14.10
CA ASP A 32 -13.48 -36.26 -12.74
C ASP A 32 -12.98 -34.81 -12.58
N GLY A 33 -12.72 -34.09 -13.68
CA GLY A 33 -12.27 -32.69 -13.66
C GLY A 33 -13.40 -31.65 -13.53
N ASP A 34 -14.63 -32.07 -13.93
CA ASP A 34 -15.75 -31.15 -14.12
C ASP A 34 -16.46 -30.77 -12.81
N ASP A 35 -16.54 -31.69 -11.85
CA ASP A 35 -17.30 -31.49 -10.61
C ASP A 35 -16.56 -30.56 -9.62
N THR A 36 -15.23 -30.58 -9.55
CA THR A 36 -14.45 -29.75 -8.65
C THR A 36 -14.25 -28.31 -9.14
N ARG A 37 -14.12 -28.13 -10.47
CA ARG A 37 -14.18 -26.81 -11.08
C ARG A 37 -15.54 -26.17 -10.87
N SER A 38 -16.60 -26.97 -10.95
CA SER A 38 -17.95 -26.54 -10.64
C SER A 38 -18.13 -26.15 -9.17
N TYR A 39 -17.42 -26.80 -8.21
CA TYR A 39 -17.42 -26.39 -6.80
C TYR A 39 -16.80 -24.99 -6.61
N LEU A 40 -15.58 -24.74 -7.11
CA LEU A 40 -14.92 -23.44 -7.02
C LEU A 40 -15.81 -22.34 -7.63
N GLU A 41 -16.30 -22.53 -8.85
CA GLU A 41 -17.12 -21.54 -9.55
C GLU A 41 -18.43 -21.24 -8.82
N ARG A 42 -19.13 -22.26 -8.32
CA ARG A 42 -20.35 -22.06 -7.53
C ARG A 42 -20.07 -21.28 -6.25
N THR A 43 -18.99 -21.63 -5.54
CA THR A 43 -18.64 -20.97 -4.27
C THR A 43 -18.22 -19.52 -4.49
N LEU A 44 -17.41 -19.24 -5.52
CA LEU A 44 -17.05 -17.86 -5.89
C LEU A 44 -18.29 -17.03 -6.20
N ALA A 45 -19.21 -17.54 -7.00
CA ALA A 45 -20.42 -16.82 -7.40
C ALA A 45 -21.39 -16.58 -6.24
N GLN A 46 -21.49 -17.52 -5.29
CA GLN A 46 -22.54 -17.50 -4.25
C GLN A 46 -22.05 -16.95 -2.91
N GLN A 47 -20.77 -17.10 -2.56
CA GLN A 47 -20.29 -16.87 -1.20
C GLN A 47 -19.27 -15.74 -1.10
N PHE A 48 -18.43 -15.50 -2.12
CA PHE A 48 -17.32 -14.56 -2.05
C PHE A 48 -17.75 -13.17 -1.54
N VAL A 49 -18.74 -12.54 -2.18
CA VAL A 49 -19.18 -11.19 -1.82
C VAL A 49 -19.76 -11.14 -0.40
N SER A 50 -20.56 -12.14 -0.02
CA SER A 50 -21.19 -12.14 1.31
C SER A 50 -20.19 -12.42 2.44
N GLU A 51 -19.26 -13.37 2.23
CA GLU A 51 -18.22 -13.69 3.22
C GLU A 51 -17.25 -12.53 3.40
N THR A 52 -16.80 -11.89 2.31
CA THR A 52 -15.96 -10.69 2.37
C THR A 52 -16.69 -9.52 3.02
N SER A 53 -17.96 -9.29 2.67
CA SER A 53 -18.78 -8.24 3.28
C SER A 53 -18.86 -8.39 4.80
N HIS A 54 -18.99 -9.61 5.31
CA HIS A 54 -18.97 -9.83 6.75
C HIS A 54 -17.65 -9.37 7.38
N LEU A 55 -16.51 -9.75 6.83
CA LEU A 55 -15.19 -9.35 7.35
C LEU A 55 -14.97 -7.83 7.26
N VAL A 56 -15.45 -7.19 6.20
CA VAL A 56 -15.35 -5.73 6.03
C VAL A 56 -16.07 -4.97 7.15
N THR A 57 -17.15 -5.52 7.73
CA THR A 57 -17.83 -4.86 8.88
C THR A 57 -16.98 -4.80 10.14
N LEU A 58 -15.94 -5.63 10.25
CA LEU A 58 -15.06 -5.71 11.40
C LEU A 58 -13.88 -4.74 11.25
N GLN A 59 -13.77 -3.79 12.17
CA GLN A 59 -12.73 -2.74 12.15
C GLN A 59 -11.42 -3.32 12.71
N THR A 60 -10.45 -3.60 11.84
CA THR A 60 -9.19 -4.27 12.19
C THR A 60 -7.96 -3.40 11.92
N TYR A 61 -8.12 -2.08 11.89
CA TYR A 61 -7.02 -1.14 11.72
C TYR A 61 -6.46 -0.66 13.06
N ARG A 62 -5.15 -0.48 13.11
CA ARG A 62 -4.44 0.10 14.25
C ARG A 62 -4.29 1.60 14.09
N THR A 63 -4.21 2.30 15.22
CA THR A 63 -3.93 3.74 15.28
C THR A 63 -2.77 3.97 16.24
N GLU A 64 -2.28 5.21 16.30
CA GLU A 64 -1.27 5.60 17.31
C GLU A 64 -1.80 5.61 18.75
N ASP A 65 -3.12 5.47 18.95
CA ASP A 65 -3.73 5.35 20.28
C ASP A 65 -3.63 3.90 20.81
N PRO A 66 -2.83 3.65 21.84
CA PRO A 66 -2.70 2.32 22.43
C PRO A 66 -4.03 1.73 22.97
N GLN A 67 -5.02 2.58 23.28
CA GLN A 67 -6.33 2.11 23.74
C GLN A 67 -7.13 1.45 22.61
N SER A 68 -6.80 1.70 21.36
CA SER A 68 -7.43 1.06 20.20
C SER A 68 -7.04 -0.41 20.03
N GLU A 69 -5.88 -0.85 20.54
CA GLU A 69 -5.36 -2.21 20.30
C GLU A 69 -6.31 -3.31 20.79
N GLN A 70 -6.93 -3.14 21.95
CA GLN A 70 -7.88 -4.15 22.46
C GLN A 70 -9.08 -4.32 21.52
N LEU A 71 -9.63 -3.23 20.98
CA LEU A 71 -10.73 -3.29 20.01
C LEU A 71 -10.32 -4.01 18.73
N VAL A 72 -9.09 -3.74 18.24
CA VAL A 72 -8.55 -4.41 17.05
C VAL A 72 -8.39 -5.91 17.30
N VAL A 73 -7.80 -6.30 18.43
CA VAL A 73 -7.65 -7.71 18.81
C VAL A 73 -8.99 -8.42 18.93
N ASP A 74 -10.01 -7.75 19.52
CA ASP A 74 -11.36 -8.31 19.64
C ASP A 74 -12.02 -8.49 18.25
N ASN A 75 -11.83 -7.55 17.32
CA ASN A 75 -12.38 -7.67 15.98
C ASN A 75 -11.62 -8.70 15.13
N LEU A 76 -10.29 -8.83 15.30
CA LEU A 76 -9.52 -9.91 14.70
C LEU A 76 -9.96 -11.28 15.25
N ALA A 77 -10.27 -11.37 16.54
CA ALA A 77 -10.83 -12.60 17.12
C ALA A 77 -12.21 -12.95 16.52
N ARG A 78 -13.07 -11.95 16.30
CA ARG A 78 -14.36 -12.16 15.59
C ARG A 78 -14.13 -12.59 14.13
N SER A 79 -13.14 -12.01 13.44
CA SER A 79 -12.75 -12.42 12.07
C SER A 79 -12.31 -13.88 12.04
N ARG A 80 -11.42 -14.27 12.98
CA ARG A 80 -11.01 -15.67 13.17
C ARG A 80 -12.20 -16.58 13.41
N ASP A 81 -13.06 -16.25 14.37
CA ASP A 81 -14.20 -17.10 14.75
C ASP A 81 -15.17 -17.27 13.58
N TYR A 82 -15.38 -16.24 12.79
CA TYR A 82 -16.17 -16.30 11.56
C TYR A 82 -15.55 -17.28 10.53
N LEU A 83 -14.25 -17.13 10.22
CA LEU A 83 -13.54 -17.99 9.28
C LEU A 83 -13.47 -19.44 9.78
N MET A 84 -13.28 -19.66 11.09
CA MET A 84 -13.36 -20.99 11.70
C MET A 84 -14.76 -21.60 11.56
N GLY A 85 -15.82 -20.79 11.73
CA GLY A 85 -17.19 -21.22 11.51
C GLY A 85 -17.44 -21.71 10.08
N LEU A 86 -16.97 -20.96 9.10
CA LEU A 86 -17.05 -21.35 7.67
C LEU A 86 -16.31 -22.67 7.38
N ALA A 87 -15.11 -22.83 7.94
CA ALA A 87 -14.33 -24.05 7.81
C ALA A 87 -15.01 -25.25 8.51
N GLN A 88 -15.56 -25.06 9.70
CA GLN A 88 -16.30 -26.12 10.42
C GLN A 88 -17.56 -26.55 9.66
N GLU A 89 -18.29 -25.61 9.08
CA GLU A 89 -19.47 -25.92 8.25
C GLU A 89 -19.06 -26.74 7.03
N PHE A 90 -18.03 -26.29 6.31
CA PHE A 90 -17.47 -27.03 5.17
C PHE A 90 -17.02 -28.45 5.58
N ASN A 91 -16.31 -28.60 6.69
CA ASN A 91 -15.76 -29.86 7.17
C ASN A 91 -16.83 -30.92 7.49
N ARG A 92 -18.09 -30.52 7.75
CA ARG A 92 -19.19 -31.49 7.96
C ARG A 92 -19.51 -32.33 6.72
N GLY A 93 -19.22 -31.77 5.54
CA GLY A 93 -19.43 -32.49 4.26
C GLY A 93 -18.22 -33.30 3.80
N GLN A 94 -17.09 -33.24 4.51
CA GLN A 94 -15.85 -33.91 4.13
C GLN A 94 -15.68 -35.23 4.86
N SER A 95 -15.23 -36.28 4.14
CA SER A 95 -15.02 -37.61 4.73
C SER A 95 -13.65 -37.75 5.41
N THR A 96 -12.58 -37.32 4.75
CA THR A 96 -11.21 -37.54 5.22
C THR A 96 -10.39 -36.26 5.29
N LEU A 97 -10.51 -35.40 4.29
CA LEU A 97 -9.67 -34.21 4.15
C LEU A 97 -10.38 -32.96 4.70
N LYS A 98 -9.96 -32.51 5.87
CA LYS A 98 -10.57 -31.39 6.59
C LYS A 98 -9.62 -30.22 6.67
N LEU A 99 -10.16 -29.02 6.72
CA LEU A 99 -9.45 -27.81 7.09
C LEU A 99 -9.16 -27.84 8.60
N GLU A 100 -7.94 -28.20 8.96
CA GLU A 100 -7.51 -28.27 10.35
C GLU A 100 -7.04 -26.89 10.82
N PRO A 101 -7.70 -26.29 11.81
CA PRO A 101 -7.32 -24.96 12.29
C PRO A 101 -6.01 -24.99 13.07
N PHE A 102 -5.25 -23.91 12.99
CA PHE A 102 -4.11 -23.65 13.87
C PHE A 102 -4.05 -22.18 14.26
N GLU A 103 -3.34 -21.90 15.33
CA GLU A 103 -3.14 -20.56 15.86
C GLU A 103 -1.74 -20.46 16.47
N TRP A 104 -1.05 -19.35 16.21
CA TRP A 104 0.18 -18.95 16.86
C TRP A 104 0.03 -17.53 17.37
N ARG A 105 0.49 -17.26 18.59
CA ARG A 105 0.34 -15.97 19.24
C ARG A 105 1.51 -15.66 20.13
N ARG A 106 1.97 -14.41 20.08
CA ARG A 106 3.06 -13.91 20.91
C ARG A 106 2.78 -12.46 21.33
N ALA A 107 3.08 -12.11 22.59
CA ALA A 107 3.09 -10.72 23.01
C ALA A 107 4.27 -10.00 22.35
N GLY A 108 4.00 -8.94 21.63
CA GLY A 108 5.02 -8.01 21.11
C GLY A 108 5.18 -6.78 22.02
N PRO A 109 6.15 -5.92 21.74
CA PRO A 109 6.42 -4.73 22.54
C PRO A 109 5.33 -3.66 22.45
N THR A 110 4.65 -3.55 21.33
CA THR A 110 3.63 -2.54 21.04
C THR A 110 2.27 -3.13 20.71
N GLN A 111 2.23 -4.33 20.18
CA GLN A 111 1.02 -5.01 19.75
C GLN A 111 1.16 -6.52 19.87
N THR A 112 0.04 -7.24 19.85
CA THR A 112 0.03 -8.71 19.80
C THR A 112 0.43 -9.18 18.40
N GLN A 113 1.44 -10.04 18.31
CA GLN A 113 1.78 -10.78 17.11
C GLN A 113 0.91 -12.03 17.04
N TRP A 114 0.17 -12.19 15.93
CA TRP A 114 -0.81 -13.26 15.83
C TRP A 114 -0.95 -13.74 14.39
N VAL A 115 -0.75 -15.03 14.18
CA VAL A 115 -1.00 -15.74 12.94
C VAL A 115 -1.94 -16.90 13.22
N PHE A 116 -2.96 -17.06 12.42
CA PHE A 116 -3.84 -18.21 12.48
C PHE A 116 -4.23 -18.65 11.07
N GLY A 117 -4.86 -19.81 10.94
CA GLY A 117 -5.25 -20.28 9.62
C GLY A 117 -5.66 -21.75 9.60
N PHE A 118 -5.43 -22.38 8.45
CA PHE A 118 -5.89 -23.75 8.19
C PHE A 118 -4.80 -24.56 7.51
N ARG A 119 -4.82 -25.87 7.77
CA ARG A 119 -3.95 -26.86 7.13
C ARG A 119 -4.78 -27.94 6.44
N LEU A 120 -4.27 -28.40 5.30
CA LEU A 120 -4.71 -29.60 4.61
C LEU A 120 -3.54 -30.55 4.48
N GLY A 121 -3.73 -31.83 4.87
CA GLY A 121 -2.64 -32.80 4.92
C GLY A 121 -1.71 -32.60 6.13
N SER A 122 -0.69 -33.43 6.23
CA SER A 122 0.22 -33.46 7.39
C SER A 122 1.66 -33.86 7.04
N GLY A 123 2.06 -33.64 5.78
CA GLY A 123 3.41 -33.98 5.31
C GLY A 123 4.47 -32.96 5.70
N PRO A 124 5.76 -33.33 5.62
CA PRO A 124 6.87 -32.46 5.96
C PRO A 124 7.09 -31.32 4.92
N LYS A 125 6.74 -31.53 3.65
CA LYS A 125 6.80 -30.49 2.63
C LYS A 125 5.64 -29.52 2.83
N LYS A 126 5.91 -28.22 2.85
CA LYS A 126 4.91 -27.18 3.10
C LYS A 126 4.75 -26.26 1.90
N VAL A 127 3.51 -26.06 1.49
CA VAL A 127 3.12 -25.05 0.50
C VAL A 127 2.11 -24.14 1.15
N ALA A 128 2.27 -22.82 1.02
CA ALA A 128 1.41 -21.87 1.72
C ALA A 128 0.73 -20.86 0.80
N ILE A 129 -0.42 -20.38 1.25
CA ILE A 129 -1.10 -19.17 0.81
C ILE A 129 -1.11 -18.23 2.01
N LEU A 130 -0.68 -17.00 1.80
CA LEU A 130 -0.69 -15.95 2.83
C LEU A 130 -1.64 -14.84 2.41
N ALA A 131 -2.37 -14.32 3.36
CA ALA A 131 -3.23 -13.15 3.25
C ALA A 131 -3.29 -12.46 4.61
N HIS A 132 -3.73 -11.20 4.69
CA HIS A 132 -3.86 -10.54 5.98
C HIS A 132 -5.29 -10.08 6.30
N LEU A 133 -5.55 -9.74 7.56
CA LEU A 133 -6.88 -9.39 8.06
C LEU A 133 -6.94 -8.02 8.74
N ASP A 134 -5.80 -7.45 9.07
CA ASP A 134 -5.76 -6.05 9.47
C ASP A 134 -5.91 -5.14 8.24
N THR A 135 -6.05 -3.86 8.45
CA THR A 135 -6.20 -2.87 7.37
C THR A 135 -5.57 -1.55 7.81
N VAL A 136 -5.26 -0.68 6.86
CA VAL A 136 -4.96 0.72 7.19
C VAL A 136 -6.19 1.45 7.75
N PRO A 137 -6.02 2.54 8.51
CA PRO A 137 -7.12 3.40 8.94
C PRO A 137 -7.96 3.87 7.74
N PRO A 138 -9.28 4.02 7.93
CA PRO A 138 -10.20 4.33 6.82
C PRO A 138 -10.13 5.77 6.30
N GLY A 139 -9.36 6.66 6.95
CA GLY A 139 -9.45 8.10 6.72
C GLY A 139 -10.75 8.67 7.32
N ASN A 140 -11.37 9.66 6.66
CA ASN A 140 -12.66 10.15 7.12
C ASN A 140 -13.77 9.10 6.91
N ALA A 141 -14.80 9.12 7.76
CA ALA A 141 -15.85 8.10 7.78
C ALA A 141 -17.00 8.36 6.78
N ASP A 142 -16.97 9.45 6.04
CA ASP A 142 -18.10 9.90 5.21
C ASP A 142 -18.44 8.90 4.09
N TRP A 143 -17.46 8.12 3.63
CA TRP A 143 -17.64 7.10 2.61
C TRP A 143 -18.14 5.74 3.14
N ARG A 144 -18.40 5.62 4.45
CA ARG A 144 -18.91 4.41 5.11
C ARG A 144 -18.00 3.18 4.91
N PRO A 145 -16.77 3.23 5.41
CA PRO A 145 -15.73 2.22 5.15
C PRO A 145 -16.10 0.80 5.59
N PHE A 146 -16.95 0.66 6.61
CA PHE A 146 -17.35 -0.62 7.21
C PHE A 146 -18.82 -0.99 6.95
N GLU A 147 -19.43 -0.34 5.95
CA GLU A 147 -20.74 -0.68 5.39
C GLU A 147 -20.54 -1.20 3.96
N PRO A 148 -20.18 -2.48 3.79
CA PRO A 148 -19.84 -3.03 2.48
C PRO A 148 -21.01 -2.96 1.52
N ARG A 149 -20.72 -2.64 0.26
CA ARG A 149 -21.73 -2.53 -0.79
C ARG A 149 -21.14 -2.92 -2.15
N VAL A 150 -21.99 -3.40 -3.04
CA VAL A 150 -21.61 -3.60 -4.44
C VAL A 150 -22.10 -2.40 -5.25
N GLU A 151 -21.20 -1.80 -6.01
CA GLU A 151 -21.51 -0.70 -6.91
C GLU A 151 -20.80 -0.88 -8.26
N ALA A 152 -21.36 -0.32 -9.32
CA ALA A 152 -20.71 -0.32 -10.63
C ALA A 152 -19.72 0.84 -10.72
N ARG A 153 -18.49 0.55 -11.18
CA ARG A 153 -17.45 1.55 -11.47
C ARG A 153 -16.95 1.39 -12.90
N ASP A 154 -16.56 2.50 -13.52
CA ASP A 154 -15.87 2.45 -14.80
C ASP A 154 -14.45 1.90 -14.58
N TYR A 155 -14.20 0.73 -15.13
CA TYR A 155 -12.92 0.04 -15.00
C TYR A 155 -12.57 -0.61 -16.34
N ARG A 156 -11.40 -0.24 -16.86
CA ARG A 156 -10.92 -0.69 -18.19
C ARG A 156 -11.91 -0.38 -19.33
N GLY A 157 -12.64 0.74 -19.21
CA GLY A 157 -13.58 1.22 -20.23
C GLY A 157 -14.94 0.55 -20.24
N ALA A 158 -15.29 -0.16 -19.16
CA ALA A 158 -16.61 -0.76 -18.96
C ALA A 158 -17.08 -0.59 -17.51
N ALA A 159 -18.40 -0.51 -17.31
CA ALA A 159 -18.97 -0.57 -15.97
C ALA A 159 -18.86 -1.99 -15.42
N GLN A 160 -18.12 -2.15 -14.33
CA GLN A 160 -17.89 -3.44 -13.68
C GLN A 160 -18.30 -3.42 -12.20
N PRO A 161 -18.73 -4.56 -11.64
CA PRO A 161 -19.11 -4.62 -10.24
C PRO A 161 -17.89 -4.57 -9.32
N PHE A 162 -17.93 -3.69 -8.33
CA PHE A 162 -16.94 -3.54 -7.28
C PHE A 162 -17.56 -3.81 -5.92
N LEU A 163 -16.89 -4.57 -5.08
CA LEU A 163 -17.19 -4.63 -3.66
C LEU A 163 -16.45 -3.48 -2.98
N VAL A 164 -17.19 -2.57 -2.37
CA VAL A 164 -16.66 -1.34 -1.76
C VAL A 164 -16.71 -1.43 -0.25
N GLY A 165 -15.57 -1.18 0.38
CA GLY A 165 -15.37 -1.15 1.83
C GLY A 165 -13.89 -1.27 2.16
N ARG A 166 -13.47 -0.83 3.35
CA ARG A 166 -12.08 -0.95 3.80
C ARG A 166 -11.72 -2.42 4.01
N GLY A 167 -10.65 -2.87 3.36
CA GLY A 167 -10.23 -4.27 3.34
C GLY A 167 -10.87 -5.10 2.22
N ALA A 168 -11.71 -4.51 1.36
CA ALA A 168 -12.31 -5.27 0.26
C ALA A 168 -11.28 -5.69 -0.78
N ALA A 169 -10.30 -4.82 -1.07
CA ALA A 169 -9.17 -5.10 -1.96
C ALA A 169 -7.92 -5.52 -1.18
N ASP A 170 -7.74 -5.02 0.04
CA ASP A 170 -6.53 -5.09 0.84
C ASP A 170 -6.88 -5.34 2.33
N ASP A 171 -6.90 -6.61 2.82
CA ASP A 171 -6.69 -7.87 2.08
C ASP A 171 -7.79 -8.90 2.42
N LYS A 172 -8.91 -8.45 3.06
CA LYS A 172 -10.01 -9.34 3.50
C LYS A 172 -10.72 -10.05 2.35
N GLY A 173 -10.83 -9.39 1.17
CA GLY A 173 -11.34 -10.03 -0.03
C GLY A 173 -10.44 -11.19 -0.50
N PRO A 174 -9.14 -10.96 -0.72
CA PRO A 174 -8.18 -12.02 -1.02
C PRO A 174 -8.12 -13.11 0.04
N ALA A 175 -8.20 -12.77 1.33
CA ALA A 175 -8.24 -13.75 2.42
C ALA A 175 -9.42 -14.71 2.30
N VAL A 176 -10.62 -14.21 1.95
CA VAL A 176 -11.81 -15.05 1.68
C VAL A 176 -11.60 -15.90 0.43
N LEU A 177 -11.03 -15.33 -0.64
CA LEU A 177 -10.72 -16.11 -1.85
C LEU A 177 -9.75 -17.26 -1.56
N ALA A 178 -8.71 -16.99 -0.76
CA ALA A 178 -7.76 -18.01 -0.33
C ALA A 178 -8.44 -19.15 0.44
N LEU A 179 -9.39 -18.83 1.34
CA LEU A 179 -10.20 -19.84 2.03
C LEU A 179 -11.10 -20.62 1.07
N ILE A 180 -11.71 -19.96 0.08
CA ILE A 180 -12.51 -20.63 -0.96
C ILE A 180 -11.64 -21.59 -1.76
N VAL A 181 -10.42 -21.20 -2.13
CA VAL A 181 -9.44 -22.06 -2.81
C VAL A 181 -9.09 -23.28 -1.93
N MET A 182 -8.83 -23.08 -0.64
CA MET A 182 -8.56 -24.19 0.29
C MET A 182 -9.74 -25.17 0.39
N ARG A 183 -10.97 -24.67 0.46
CA ARG A 183 -12.18 -25.52 0.42
C ARG A 183 -12.30 -26.31 -0.90
N ALA A 184 -11.97 -25.67 -2.02
CA ALA A 184 -11.99 -26.33 -3.32
C ALA A 184 -10.93 -27.44 -3.44
N LEU A 185 -9.72 -27.22 -2.90
CA LEU A 185 -8.68 -28.24 -2.83
C LEU A 185 -9.09 -29.40 -1.93
N ALA A 186 -9.64 -29.12 -0.77
CA ALA A 186 -10.13 -30.14 0.15
C ALA A 186 -11.24 -30.98 -0.49
N ASN A 187 -12.22 -30.34 -1.13
CA ASN A 187 -13.29 -31.02 -1.85
C ASN A 187 -12.78 -31.92 -3.01
N ARG A 188 -11.75 -31.40 -3.75
CA ARG A 188 -11.17 -32.16 -4.87
C ARG A 188 -10.47 -33.44 -4.44
N TYR A 189 -9.75 -33.38 -3.33
CA TYR A 189 -8.85 -34.44 -2.89
C TYR A 189 -9.41 -35.25 -1.72
N ASP A 190 -10.66 -35.00 -1.30
CA ASP A 190 -11.31 -35.79 -0.26
C ASP A 190 -11.36 -37.27 -0.63
N GLY A 191 -11.00 -38.14 0.29
CA GLY A 191 -10.93 -39.59 0.05
C GLY A 191 -9.74 -40.07 -0.80
N THR A 192 -8.76 -39.19 -1.10
CA THR A 192 -7.57 -39.54 -1.89
C THR A 192 -6.28 -39.39 -1.05
N ASN A 193 -5.17 -39.94 -1.58
CA ASN A 193 -3.82 -39.80 -1.01
C ASN A 193 -3.03 -38.68 -1.67
N ALA A 194 -3.70 -37.72 -2.35
CA ALA A 194 -3.03 -36.67 -3.11
C ALA A 194 -2.17 -35.76 -2.26
N LEU A 195 -2.47 -35.60 -0.97
CA LEU A 195 -1.71 -34.78 -0.03
C LEU A 195 -0.74 -35.59 0.87
N ASP A 196 -0.50 -36.87 0.60
CA ASP A 196 0.51 -37.64 1.34
C ASP A 196 1.88 -37.00 1.18
N GLY A 197 2.56 -36.72 2.28
CA GLY A 197 3.86 -36.06 2.31
C GLY A 197 3.84 -34.54 2.10
N LEU A 198 2.65 -33.93 1.95
CA LEU A 198 2.47 -32.49 1.75
C LEU A 198 1.51 -31.90 2.78
N THR A 199 1.82 -30.70 3.23
CA THR A 199 0.89 -29.83 3.97
C THR A 199 0.64 -28.58 3.13
N VAL A 200 -0.62 -28.27 2.83
CA VAL A 200 -1.01 -26.97 2.28
C VAL A 200 -1.50 -26.11 3.45
N GLU A 201 -0.88 -24.96 3.66
CA GLU A 201 -1.20 -24.03 4.73
C GLU A 201 -1.87 -22.78 4.17
N LEU A 202 -2.93 -22.29 4.81
CA LEU A 202 -3.44 -20.95 4.65
C LEU A 202 -3.12 -20.18 5.91
N LEU A 203 -2.38 -19.08 5.77
CA LEU A 203 -1.93 -18.22 6.88
C LEU A 203 -2.62 -16.87 6.77
N PHE A 204 -3.21 -16.41 7.86
CA PHE A 204 -3.72 -15.06 8.00
C PHE A 204 -2.81 -14.27 8.94
N ASP A 205 -2.12 -13.26 8.39
CA ASP A 205 -1.43 -12.26 9.20
C ASP A 205 -2.45 -11.31 9.83
N THR A 206 -2.20 -10.81 11.02
CA THR A 206 -3.05 -9.87 11.72
C THR A 206 -2.39 -8.51 11.96
N SER A 207 -1.23 -8.29 11.37
CA SER A 207 -0.44 -7.07 11.50
C SER A 207 0.46 -6.75 10.30
N GLU A 208 0.06 -7.13 9.09
CA GLU A 208 0.80 -6.84 7.86
C GLU A 208 1.03 -5.33 7.71
N GLU A 209 0.00 -4.53 7.91
CA GLU A 209 0.00 -3.07 7.78
C GLU A 209 0.87 -2.34 8.83
N THR A 210 1.38 -3.07 9.82
CA THR A 210 2.11 -2.47 10.93
C THR A 210 3.44 -3.13 11.27
N ASP A 211 3.51 -4.46 11.43
CA ASP A 211 4.69 -5.14 11.99
C ASP A 211 4.90 -6.60 11.53
N PHE A 212 4.18 -7.10 10.54
CA PHE A 212 4.34 -8.44 9.93
C PHE A 212 4.43 -9.58 10.95
N SER A 213 3.31 -10.01 11.54
CA SER A 213 3.27 -11.15 12.48
C SER A 213 3.82 -12.44 11.87
N THR A 214 3.68 -12.64 10.56
CA THR A 214 4.22 -13.78 9.82
C THR A 214 5.74 -13.82 9.87
N ALA A 215 6.45 -12.69 9.89
CA ALA A 215 7.89 -12.66 10.02
C ALA A 215 8.36 -13.29 11.35
N TYR A 216 7.68 -13.01 12.45
CA TYR A 216 7.95 -13.62 13.76
C TYR A 216 7.53 -15.08 13.80
N TYR A 217 6.40 -15.43 13.19
CA TYR A 217 5.94 -16.80 13.08
C TYR A 217 6.97 -17.69 12.35
N PHE A 218 7.51 -17.21 11.23
CA PHE A 218 8.50 -17.94 10.45
C PHE A 218 9.84 -18.10 11.17
N GLN A 219 10.22 -17.17 12.04
CA GLN A 219 11.41 -17.34 12.89
C GLN A 219 11.29 -18.53 13.85
N GLU A 220 10.07 -18.85 14.32
CA GLU A 220 9.83 -19.92 15.28
C GLU A 220 9.44 -21.26 14.61
N VAL A 221 8.67 -21.21 13.54
CA VAL A 221 8.04 -22.39 12.91
C VAL A 221 8.72 -22.80 11.60
N GLY A 222 9.49 -21.88 10.99
CA GLY A 222 10.15 -22.06 9.70
C GLY A 222 9.27 -21.58 8.53
N VAL A 223 9.94 -21.15 7.45
CA VAL A 223 9.32 -20.68 6.21
C VAL A 223 8.86 -21.90 5.38
N PRO A 224 7.70 -21.84 4.71
CA PRO A 224 7.26 -22.88 3.78
C PRO A 224 8.27 -23.12 2.64
N ASP A 225 8.26 -24.32 2.05
CA ASP A 225 9.10 -24.64 0.89
C ASP A 225 8.74 -23.81 -0.36
N PHE A 226 7.46 -23.43 -0.44
CA PHE A 226 6.91 -22.51 -1.45
C PHE A 226 5.67 -21.82 -0.90
N GLY A 227 5.45 -20.57 -1.25
CA GLY A 227 4.20 -19.89 -0.91
C GLY A 227 3.87 -18.72 -1.82
N ILE A 228 2.58 -18.42 -1.86
CA ILE A 228 2.02 -17.24 -2.52
C ILE A 228 1.53 -16.29 -1.43
N VAL A 229 2.05 -15.07 -1.42
CA VAL A 229 1.47 -13.95 -0.69
C VAL A 229 0.44 -13.31 -1.61
N PHE A 230 -0.84 -13.49 -1.26
CA PHE A 230 -1.96 -13.13 -2.13
C PHE A 230 -2.46 -11.72 -1.85
N ASP A 231 -1.51 -10.79 -1.81
CA ASP A 231 -1.67 -9.40 -1.40
C ASP A 231 -0.80 -8.49 -2.27
N ALA A 232 -1.07 -8.45 -3.58
CA ALA A 232 -0.33 -7.59 -4.51
C ALA A 232 -0.99 -7.56 -5.90
N VAL A 233 -0.15 -7.57 -6.93
CA VAL A 233 -0.52 -7.72 -8.35
C VAL A 233 0.09 -8.99 -8.93
N TRP A 234 -0.38 -9.45 -10.06
CA TRP A 234 0.24 -10.50 -10.87
C TRP A 234 1.40 -9.92 -11.69
N THR A 235 2.66 -10.35 -11.52
CA THR A 235 3.32 -11.00 -10.38
C THR A 235 4.49 -10.14 -9.95
N VAL A 236 4.74 -10.01 -8.67
CA VAL A 236 5.81 -9.15 -8.14
C VAL A 236 7.16 -9.83 -8.28
N ARG A 237 8.06 -9.23 -9.06
CA ARG A 237 9.46 -9.63 -9.18
C ARG A 237 10.40 -8.83 -8.29
N ALA A 238 9.97 -7.66 -7.84
CA ALA A 238 10.77 -6.82 -6.97
C ALA A 238 9.91 -5.86 -6.14
N GLU A 239 10.37 -5.63 -4.92
CA GLU A 239 9.82 -4.66 -4.00
C GLU A 239 10.89 -3.62 -3.68
N LYS A 240 10.55 -2.32 -3.77
CA LYS A 240 11.46 -1.24 -3.43
C LYS A 240 11.94 -1.33 -1.98
N GLY A 241 13.10 -0.75 -1.72
CA GLY A 241 13.52 -0.49 -0.35
C GLY A 241 12.63 0.55 0.30
N ILE A 242 12.59 0.53 1.61
CA ILE A 242 11.81 1.47 2.44
C ILE A 242 12.79 2.26 3.30
N GLU A 243 12.59 3.59 3.35
CA GLU A 243 13.27 4.46 4.30
C GLU A 243 12.25 5.44 4.88
N ARG A 244 12.21 5.56 6.21
CA ARG A 244 11.26 6.45 6.90
C ARG A 244 12.00 7.37 7.85
N PRO A 245 12.54 8.50 7.35
CA PRO A 245 13.16 9.50 8.20
C PRO A 245 12.11 10.32 8.94
N ILE A 246 12.51 10.82 10.12
CA ILE A 246 11.84 11.90 10.83
C ILE A 246 12.77 13.10 10.85
N PHE A 247 12.31 14.21 10.28
CA PHE A 247 12.94 15.53 10.42
C PHE A 247 12.25 16.29 11.52
N THR A 248 13.01 16.96 12.37
CA THR A 248 12.48 17.68 13.54
C THR A 248 13.06 19.08 13.62
N VAL A 249 12.20 20.05 13.94
CA VAL A 249 12.60 21.46 14.23
C VAL A 249 12.01 21.85 15.58
N PRO A 250 12.81 22.36 16.55
CA PRO A 250 12.28 22.91 17.80
C PRO A 250 11.34 24.08 17.54
N LEU A 251 10.24 24.21 18.29
CA LEU A 251 9.32 25.34 18.11
C LEU A 251 9.97 26.67 18.51
N GLY A 252 10.75 26.67 19.58
CA GLY A 252 11.26 27.90 20.17
C GLY A 252 10.18 28.75 20.85
N ALA A 253 10.50 30.00 21.14
CA ALA A 253 9.52 30.96 21.66
C ALA A 253 8.60 31.45 20.54
N ALA A 254 7.32 31.65 20.84
CA ALA A 254 6.39 32.27 19.90
C ALA A 254 6.87 33.70 19.53
N PRO A 255 6.72 34.15 18.27
CA PRO A 255 7.01 35.52 17.87
C PRO A 255 6.24 36.52 18.69
N SER A 256 6.94 37.58 19.14
CA SER A 256 6.32 38.65 19.95
C SER A 256 5.47 39.61 19.11
N ASN A 257 5.68 39.65 17.80
CA ASN A 257 5.01 40.57 16.89
C ASN A 257 4.52 39.82 15.63
N GLY A 258 3.44 40.34 15.02
CA GLY A 258 2.87 39.81 13.81
C GLY A 258 2.03 38.55 14.04
N ILE A 259 1.71 37.88 12.93
CA ILE A 259 0.99 36.60 12.91
C ILE A 259 1.92 35.50 12.45
N PHE A 260 1.78 34.31 12.97
CA PHE A 260 2.67 33.16 12.72
C PHE A 260 1.90 31.84 12.68
N ILE A 261 2.52 30.80 12.14
CA ILE A 261 1.94 29.46 12.11
C ILE A 261 2.12 28.81 13.49
N GLU A 262 1.06 28.74 14.27
CA GLU A 262 1.07 28.12 15.61
C GLU A 262 1.20 26.59 15.52
N ALA A 263 0.49 25.98 14.57
CA ALA A 263 0.52 24.54 14.36
C ALA A 263 0.28 24.17 12.90
N PHE A 264 0.86 23.05 12.48
CA PHE A 264 0.63 22.44 11.18
C PHE A 264 0.52 20.92 11.39
N ASN A 265 -0.67 20.35 11.16
CA ASN A 265 -0.94 18.96 11.47
C ASN A 265 -1.63 18.24 10.31
N SER A 266 -1.13 17.10 9.94
CA SER A 266 -1.83 16.15 9.07
C SER A 266 -2.80 15.28 9.89
N ALA A 267 -3.87 14.80 9.26
CA ALA A 267 -4.75 13.80 9.86
C ALA A 267 -3.98 12.55 10.26
N PRO A 268 -4.35 11.87 11.37
CA PRO A 268 -3.75 10.60 11.77
C PRO A 268 -3.91 9.53 10.68
N GLY A 269 -2.99 8.58 10.63
CA GLY A 269 -3.03 7.45 9.70
C GLY A 269 -1.67 6.76 9.57
N ALA A 270 -1.57 5.71 8.77
CA ALA A 270 -0.31 5.01 8.50
C ALA A 270 0.72 5.90 7.80
N THR A 271 2.01 5.66 8.03
CA THR A 271 3.09 6.47 7.43
C THR A 271 3.14 6.33 5.91
N ASN A 272 2.75 5.18 5.37
CA ASN A 272 2.67 4.90 3.94
C ASN A 272 1.40 5.45 3.25
N GLN A 273 0.54 6.11 4.00
CA GLN A 273 -0.70 6.71 3.49
C GLN A 273 -0.59 8.23 3.41
N ILE A 274 -0.92 8.81 2.26
CA ILE A 274 -1.10 10.26 2.13
C ILE A 274 -2.32 10.68 2.96
N PRO A 275 -2.19 11.67 3.87
CA PRO A 275 -3.34 12.10 4.68
C PRO A 275 -4.39 12.78 3.81
N ASP A 276 -5.66 12.52 4.12
CA ASP A 276 -6.80 13.14 3.43
C ASP A 276 -7.02 14.60 3.84
N THR A 277 -6.52 14.99 5.00
CA THR A 277 -6.72 16.33 5.57
C THR A 277 -5.45 16.85 6.23
N VAL A 278 -5.17 18.13 6.03
CA VAL A 278 -4.10 18.86 6.71
C VAL A 278 -4.64 20.20 7.19
N THR A 279 -4.30 20.57 8.42
CA THR A 279 -4.74 21.81 9.06
C THR A 279 -3.56 22.63 9.52
N ALA A 280 -3.55 23.91 9.18
CA ALA A 280 -2.65 24.91 9.73
C ALA A 280 -3.44 25.92 10.57
N ARG A 281 -2.93 26.20 11.78
CA ARG A 281 -3.47 27.22 12.67
C ARG A 281 -2.52 28.41 12.69
N ILE A 282 -3.02 29.58 12.32
CA ILE A 282 -2.26 30.83 12.30
C ILE A 282 -2.78 31.74 13.41
N ASN A 283 -1.90 32.13 14.29
CA ASN A 283 -2.18 32.92 15.49
C ASN A 283 -1.27 34.16 15.57
N GLY A 284 -1.49 35.08 16.50
CA GLY A 284 -0.65 36.25 16.76
C GLY A 284 -1.36 37.34 17.52
N ASN A 285 -0.64 38.41 17.81
CA ASN A 285 -1.14 39.54 18.59
C ASN A 285 -1.74 40.67 17.72
N ASP A 286 -1.73 40.53 16.39
CA ASP A 286 -2.28 41.50 15.44
C ASP A 286 -3.60 40.98 14.86
N GLU A 287 -4.70 41.29 15.53
CA GLU A 287 -6.05 40.88 15.08
C GLU A 287 -6.37 41.44 13.67
N ALA A 288 -5.92 42.68 13.38
CA ALA A 288 -6.17 43.24 12.05
C ALA A 288 -5.39 42.52 10.95
N ALA A 289 -4.21 42.00 11.24
CA ALA A 289 -3.48 41.12 10.32
C ALA A 289 -4.16 39.76 10.15
N LEU A 290 -4.70 39.16 11.22
CA LEU A 290 -5.47 37.91 11.14
C LEU A 290 -6.75 38.10 10.30
N ASP A 291 -7.47 39.21 10.48
CA ASP A 291 -8.68 39.50 9.69
C ASP A 291 -8.37 39.73 8.21
N ARG A 292 -7.26 40.47 7.93
CA ARG A 292 -6.79 40.63 6.52
C ARG A 292 -6.39 39.30 5.91
N LEU A 293 -5.70 38.44 6.66
CA LEU A 293 -5.33 37.12 6.17
C LEU A 293 -6.59 36.29 5.88
N ALA A 294 -7.52 36.20 6.84
CA ALA A 294 -8.78 35.45 6.64
C ALA A 294 -9.57 35.89 5.42
N ALA A 295 -9.59 37.21 5.15
CA ALA A 295 -10.31 37.76 4.00
C ALA A 295 -9.65 37.47 2.64
N ASN A 296 -8.32 37.30 2.60
CA ASN A 296 -7.60 37.26 1.31
C ASN A 296 -6.86 35.93 1.06
N VAL A 297 -6.67 35.08 2.06
CA VAL A 297 -5.81 33.91 1.96
C VAL A 297 -6.28 32.88 0.92
N ALA A 298 -7.58 32.76 0.72
CA ALA A 298 -8.13 31.88 -0.32
C ALA A 298 -7.73 32.35 -1.72
N ASP A 299 -7.80 33.67 -1.99
CA ASP A 299 -7.39 34.26 -3.27
C ASP A 299 -5.87 34.17 -3.45
N LEU A 300 -5.08 34.43 -2.40
CA LEU A 300 -3.63 34.26 -2.41
C LEU A 300 -3.24 32.81 -2.74
N TYR A 301 -3.92 31.84 -2.14
CA TYR A 301 -3.69 30.43 -2.41
C TYR A 301 -4.04 30.06 -3.88
N GLN A 302 -5.11 30.59 -4.42
CA GLN A 302 -5.47 30.37 -5.82
C GLN A 302 -4.48 31.00 -6.81
N GLN A 303 -3.89 32.14 -6.44
CA GLN A 303 -2.90 32.86 -7.25
C GLN A 303 -1.48 32.29 -7.09
N TYR A 304 -1.20 31.54 -6.02
CA TYR A 304 0.10 30.95 -5.79
C TYR A 304 0.47 29.99 -6.92
N GLY A 305 1.60 30.23 -7.58
CA GLY A 305 2.14 29.38 -8.63
C GLY A 305 2.97 28.24 -8.05
N PHE A 306 2.56 27.00 -8.29
CA PHE A 306 3.42 25.86 -8.02
C PHE A 306 4.41 25.65 -9.17
N ASP A 307 5.66 25.30 -8.84
CA ASP A 307 6.75 25.19 -9.82
C ASP A 307 6.55 24.05 -10.84
N ASP A 308 5.76 23.02 -10.49
CA ASP A 308 5.51 21.87 -11.33
C ASP A 308 4.15 22.02 -12.07
N PRO A 309 4.16 22.09 -13.41
CA PRO A 309 2.92 22.24 -14.19
C PRO A 309 1.97 21.03 -14.11
N LEU A 310 2.49 19.87 -13.67
CA LEU A 310 1.69 18.66 -13.45
C LEU A 310 1.05 18.61 -12.06
N TYR A 311 1.47 19.53 -11.18
CA TYR A 311 0.96 19.56 -9.81
C TYR A 311 -0.43 20.14 -9.75
N ARG A 312 -1.37 19.39 -9.18
CA ARG A 312 -2.70 19.87 -8.82
C ARG A 312 -2.75 20.21 -7.34
N ARG A 313 -3.16 21.45 -7.03
CA ARG A 313 -3.37 21.87 -5.65
C ARG A 313 -4.59 21.20 -5.02
N ALA A 314 -4.49 20.87 -3.74
CA ALA A 314 -5.61 20.42 -2.94
C ALA A 314 -6.58 21.61 -2.68
N PRO A 315 -7.90 21.42 -2.60
CA PRO A 315 -8.85 22.46 -2.21
C PRO A 315 -8.54 23.03 -0.82
N LEU A 316 -8.69 24.34 -0.65
CA LEU A 316 -8.47 25.05 0.62
C LEU A 316 -9.81 25.49 1.21
N GLU A 317 -10.04 25.15 2.47
CA GLU A 317 -11.09 25.72 3.32
C GLU A 317 -10.45 26.70 4.31
N VAL A 318 -11.11 27.83 4.55
CA VAL A 318 -10.67 28.87 5.47
C VAL A 318 -11.74 29.09 6.52
N SER A 319 -11.35 29.09 7.79
CA SER A 319 -12.21 29.48 8.89
C SER A 319 -11.50 30.43 9.84
N ARG A 320 -12.25 31.28 10.55
CA ARG A 320 -11.74 32.25 11.52
C ARG A 320 -12.42 31.98 12.86
N ASP A 321 -11.62 31.66 13.89
CA ASP A 321 -12.10 31.71 15.26
C ASP A 321 -11.66 33.02 15.95
N ALA A 322 -12.02 33.20 17.23
CA ALA A 322 -11.73 34.42 17.96
C ALA A 322 -10.22 34.74 18.08
N LYS A 323 -9.34 33.76 17.87
CA LYS A 323 -7.89 33.90 18.12
C LYS A 323 -7.01 33.54 16.95
N ALA A 324 -7.54 32.82 15.96
CA ALA A 324 -6.73 32.28 14.88
C ALA A 324 -7.48 32.17 13.55
N VAL A 325 -6.72 32.16 12.46
CA VAL A 325 -7.15 31.71 11.14
C VAL A 325 -6.78 30.25 11.00
N VAL A 326 -7.73 29.41 10.64
CA VAL A 326 -7.53 27.99 10.41
C VAL A 326 -7.66 27.71 8.92
N LEU A 327 -6.61 27.16 8.34
CA LEU A 327 -6.53 26.74 6.94
C LEU A 327 -6.57 25.23 6.89
N THR A 328 -7.45 24.66 6.11
CA THR A 328 -7.57 23.22 5.96
C THR A 328 -7.54 22.85 4.47
N THR A 329 -6.60 22.00 4.08
CA THR A 329 -6.61 21.37 2.76
C THR A 329 -7.15 19.95 2.88
N LYS A 330 -8.02 19.60 1.94
CA LYS A 330 -8.66 18.27 1.89
C LYS A 330 -8.58 17.68 0.52
N VAL A 331 -8.54 16.36 0.45
CA VAL A 331 -8.59 15.62 -0.81
C VAL A 331 -9.62 14.50 -0.70
N ILE A 332 -10.19 14.12 -1.85
CA ILE A 332 -11.07 12.96 -1.94
C ILE A 332 -10.20 11.77 -2.33
N GLY A 333 -9.96 10.90 -1.37
CA GLY A 333 -9.12 9.72 -1.59
C GLY A 333 -7.67 9.95 -1.21
N ALA A 334 -7.36 9.64 0.03
CA ALA A 334 -5.98 9.41 0.43
C ALA A 334 -5.44 8.23 -0.37
N GLN A 335 -4.22 8.35 -0.90
CA GLN A 335 -3.59 7.37 -1.76
C GLN A 335 -2.40 6.74 -1.04
N HIS A 336 -1.96 5.58 -1.50
CA HIS A 336 -0.73 4.98 -1.00
C HIS A 336 0.48 5.88 -1.28
N GLY A 337 1.40 6.03 -0.33
CA GLY A 337 2.60 6.88 -0.45
C GLY A 337 3.58 6.44 -1.54
N SER A 338 3.50 5.18 -1.98
CA SER A 338 4.38 4.65 -3.04
C SER A 338 4.04 5.11 -4.46
N VAL A 339 2.91 5.81 -4.66
CA VAL A 339 2.48 6.37 -5.96
C VAL A 339 2.31 7.89 -5.90
N PRO A 340 3.33 8.63 -5.43
CA PRO A 340 3.20 10.05 -5.17
C PRO A 340 3.01 10.92 -6.41
N ASP A 341 3.39 10.46 -7.59
CA ASP A 341 3.16 11.13 -8.87
C ASP A 341 1.69 11.09 -9.30
N GLU A 342 0.97 9.97 -9.06
CA GLU A 342 -0.48 9.92 -9.22
C GLU A 342 -1.17 10.89 -8.24
N ASN A 343 -0.75 10.90 -6.98
CA ASN A 343 -1.28 11.81 -5.96
C ASN A 343 -1.06 13.27 -6.36
N ARG A 344 0.13 13.61 -6.86
CA ARG A 344 0.47 14.93 -7.38
C ARG A 344 -0.46 15.36 -8.51
N ALA A 345 -0.68 14.49 -9.49
CA ALA A 345 -1.51 14.78 -10.67
C ALA A 345 -3.01 14.84 -10.36
N ASN A 346 -3.46 14.15 -9.31
CA ASN A 346 -4.87 14.08 -8.92
C ASN A 346 -5.26 15.13 -7.86
N GLY A 347 -4.33 15.97 -7.40
CA GLY A 347 -4.57 16.93 -6.32
C GLY A 347 -4.70 16.27 -4.95
N ALA A 348 -4.14 15.08 -4.81
CA ALA A 348 -4.21 14.28 -3.59
C ALA A 348 -2.97 14.45 -2.68
N SER A 349 -2.37 15.65 -2.65
CA SER A 349 -1.22 15.97 -1.78
C SER A 349 -1.48 17.20 -0.91
N PRO A 350 -2.37 17.10 0.09
CA PRO A 350 -2.77 18.25 0.91
C PRO A 350 -1.62 18.82 1.73
N VAL A 351 -0.70 17.97 2.26
CA VAL A 351 0.51 18.40 2.98
C VAL A 351 1.37 19.30 2.09
N VAL A 352 1.67 18.83 0.88
CA VAL A 352 2.53 19.54 -0.08
C VAL A 352 1.90 20.85 -0.51
N SER A 353 0.57 20.86 -0.79
CA SER A 353 -0.16 22.06 -1.19
C SER A 353 -0.07 23.17 -0.14
N LEU A 354 -0.43 22.83 1.11
CA LEU A 354 -0.49 23.84 2.17
C LEU A 354 0.90 24.24 2.65
N ALA A 355 1.85 23.28 2.71
CA ALA A 355 3.21 23.55 3.17
C ALA A 355 3.97 24.52 2.23
N ASN A 356 3.93 24.29 0.91
CA ASN A 356 4.59 25.18 -0.06
C ASN A 356 4.00 26.59 -0.04
N PHE A 357 2.68 26.71 0.02
CA PHE A 357 2.01 28.00 0.10
C PHE A 357 2.38 28.77 1.37
N LEU A 358 2.33 28.11 2.54
CA LEU A 358 2.67 28.77 3.82
C LEU A 358 4.16 29.07 3.94
N ALA A 359 5.04 28.24 3.39
CA ALA A 359 6.47 28.54 3.32
C ALA A 359 6.72 29.83 2.53
N HIS A 360 6.00 30.05 1.42
CA HIS A 360 6.04 31.30 0.66
C HIS A 360 5.60 32.51 1.51
N LEU A 361 4.49 32.38 2.29
CA LEU A 361 4.03 33.47 3.17
C LEU A 361 5.01 33.77 4.32
N VAL A 362 5.85 32.81 4.71
CA VAL A 362 6.96 33.06 5.65
C VAL A 362 8.12 33.75 4.94
N ASP A 363 8.44 33.34 3.71
CA ASP A 363 9.55 33.93 2.92
C ASP A 363 9.27 35.37 2.52
N ASP A 364 8.03 35.78 2.27
CA ASP A 364 7.63 37.16 1.95
C ASP A 364 7.29 38.00 3.18
N ALA A 365 7.53 37.48 4.38
CA ALA A 365 7.28 38.11 5.68
C ALA A 365 5.79 38.46 5.97
N THR A 366 4.84 37.87 5.24
CA THR A 366 3.40 37.90 5.60
C THR A 366 3.17 37.18 6.94
N LEU A 367 3.90 36.10 7.17
CA LEU A 367 3.90 35.35 8.43
C LEU A 367 5.25 35.49 9.11
N ALA A 368 5.25 35.75 10.42
CA ALA A 368 6.46 35.84 11.21
C ALA A 368 7.15 34.45 11.31
N PRO A 369 8.50 34.41 11.20
CA PRO A 369 9.24 33.16 11.24
C PRO A 369 9.19 32.52 12.63
N ASN A 370 9.00 31.19 12.66
CA ASN A 370 9.07 30.36 13.86
C ASN A 370 9.45 28.89 13.48
N GLY A 371 9.47 27.98 14.45
CA GLY A 371 9.84 26.59 14.20
C GLY A 371 8.94 25.88 13.20
N VAL A 372 7.63 26.13 13.24
CA VAL A 372 6.70 25.53 12.25
C VAL A 372 6.98 26.08 10.85
N GLY A 373 7.05 27.42 10.71
CA GLY A 373 7.42 28.05 9.44
C GLY A 373 8.76 27.55 8.90
N ARG A 374 9.73 27.34 9.79
CA ARG A 374 11.04 26.76 9.46
C ARG A 374 10.94 25.36 8.86
N MET A 375 10.11 24.48 9.44
CA MET A 375 9.86 23.16 8.87
C MET A 375 9.22 23.24 7.49
N LEU A 376 8.23 24.13 7.30
CA LEU A 376 7.58 24.28 5.99
C LEU A 376 8.55 24.82 4.93
N GLN A 377 9.45 25.74 5.30
CA GLN A 377 10.54 26.18 4.42
C GLN A 377 11.49 25.05 4.05
N PHE A 378 11.82 24.15 5.00
CA PHE A 378 12.63 22.97 4.73
C PHE A 378 11.93 22.02 3.75
N MET A 379 10.63 21.77 3.95
CA MET A 379 9.82 20.94 3.04
C MET A 379 9.79 21.52 1.62
N ALA A 380 9.52 22.81 1.49
CA ALA A 380 9.47 23.50 0.19
C ALA A 380 10.84 23.52 -0.51
N TRP A 381 11.92 23.75 0.24
CA TRP A 381 13.28 23.75 -0.29
C TRP A 381 13.77 22.34 -0.66
N GLY A 382 13.48 21.34 0.18
CA GLY A 382 13.94 19.97 0.01
C GLY A 382 13.24 19.23 -1.12
N TRP A 383 11.91 19.32 -1.16
CA TRP A 383 11.09 18.56 -2.13
C TRP A 383 10.15 19.44 -2.94
N GLY A 384 9.58 20.50 -2.34
CA GLY A 384 8.57 21.33 -3.01
C GLY A 384 7.40 20.48 -3.47
N THR A 385 7.09 20.52 -4.77
CA THR A 385 6.06 19.70 -5.44
C THR A 385 6.62 18.47 -6.13
N THR A 386 7.95 18.27 -6.10
CA THR A 386 8.61 17.13 -6.74
C THR A 386 8.48 15.87 -5.91
N VAL A 387 8.51 14.72 -6.56
CA VAL A 387 8.26 13.42 -5.91
C VAL A 387 9.39 12.41 -6.13
N PHE A 388 10.40 12.73 -6.96
CA PHE A 388 11.53 11.87 -7.28
C PHE A 388 12.87 12.42 -6.78
N GLY A 389 12.87 13.45 -5.92
CA GLY A 389 14.08 14.09 -5.42
C GLY A 389 14.74 15.09 -6.38
N GLU A 390 14.01 15.60 -7.37
CA GLU A 390 14.51 16.40 -8.48
C GLU A 390 15.25 17.69 -8.06
N LYS A 391 14.99 18.18 -6.85
CA LYS A 391 15.67 19.41 -6.34
C LYS A 391 17.11 19.16 -5.89
N HIS A 392 17.48 17.92 -5.61
CA HIS A 392 18.80 17.56 -5.09
C HIS A 392 19.35 16.33 -5.82
N PRO A 393 20.51 16.45 -6.51
CA PRO A 393 21.10 15.36 -7.29
C PRO A 393 21.30 14.06 -6.48
N ASP A 394 21.67 14.18 -5.21
CA ASP A 394 21.91 13.01 -4.32
C ASP A 394 20.62 12.26 -3.94
N LEU A 395 19.47 12.85 -4.19
CA LEU A 395 18.15 12.23 -3.92
C LEU A 395 17.47 11.78 -5.21
N LEU A 396 18.02 12.10 -6.38
CA LEU A 396 17.40 11.81 -7.66
C LEU A 396 17.79 10.42 -8.16
N GLU A 397 16.82 9.51 -8.20
CA GLU A 397 16.93 8.21 -8.87
C GLU A 397 15.60 7.89 -9.54
N ARG A 398 15.56 7.94 -10.87
CA ARG A 398 14.33 7.73 -11.64
C ARG A 398 14.16 6.33 -12.18
N HIS A 399 15.26 5.69 -12.58
CA HIS A 399 15.22 4.41 -13.27
C HIS A 399 16.42 3.54 -12.87
N ASP A 400 16.15 2.27 -12.67
CA ASP A 400 17.19 1.25 -12.60
C ASP A 400 16.75 -0.03 -13.33
N GLN A 401 17.63 -1.04 -13.39
CA GLN A 401 17.39 -2.27 -14.15
C GLN A 401 16.14 -3.05 -13.76
N VAL A 402 15.69 -2.91 -12.54
CA VAL A 402 14.57 -3.68 -11.97
C VAL A 402 13.30 -2.84 -11.93
N PHE A 403 13.43 -1.55 -11.65
CA PHE A 403 12.32 -0.62 -11.46
C PHE A 403 12.07 0.30 -12.67
N GLU A 404 12.59 -0.04 -13.85
CA GLU A 404 12.45 0.75 -15.09
C GLU A 404 11.02 1.22 -15.39
N GLN A 405 10.06 0.35 -15.18
CA GLN A 405 8.65 0.63 -15.52
C GLN A 405 7.86 1.25 -14.38
N GLY A 406 8.45 1.23 -13.19
CA GLY A 406 7.71 1.53 -11.98
C GLY A 406 8.13 2.79 -11.28
N ASN A 407 8.82 3.72 -11.94
CA ASN A 407 9.35 4.86 -11.21
C ASN A 407 10.61 4.53 -10.40
N GLY A 408 11.59 5.38 -10.37
CA GLY A 408 12.73 5.30 -9.49
C GLY A 408 12.35 5.47 -8.02
N THR A 409 13.25 6.02 -7.23
CA THR A 409 12.99 6.37 -5.84
C THR A 409 11.91 7.45 -5.73
N THR A 410 10.93 7.24 -4.85
CA THR A 410 9.81 8.15 -4.63
C THR A 410 9.79 8.67 -3.19
N TYR A 411 9.36 9.93 -3.03
CA TYR A 411 9.30 10.65 -1.76
C TYR A 411 7.88 11.15 -1.52
N ALA A 412 7.21 10.62 -0.50
CA ALA A 412 5.89 11.07 -0.10
C ALA A 412 5.97 11.74 1.28
N LEU A 413 5.66 13.04 1.34
CA LEU A 413 5.56 13.80 2.59
C LEU A 413 4.20 13.49 3.21
N THR A 414 4.19 12.54 4.15
CA THR A 414 2.94 11.96 4.63
C THR A 414 2.48 12.47 5.98
N ARG A 415 3.40 12.79 6.88
CA ARG A 415 3.01 13.21 8.23
C ARG A 415 3.73 14.47 8.66
N VAL A 416 2.97 15.45 9.13
CA VAL A 416 3.50 16.57 9.90
C VAL A 416 2.72 16.69 11.18
N THR A 417 3.41 16.78 12.30
CA THR A 417 2.80 16.91 13.63
C THR A 417 3.51 18.00 14.42
N THR A 418 2.75 18.92 14.95
CA THR A 418 3.24 19.94 15.88
C THR A 418 2.96 19.49 17.30
N SER A 419 4.00 19.30 18.10
CA SER A 419 3.97 19.04 19.54
C SER A 419 4.22 20.35 20.33
N PRO A 420 4.08 20.37 21.65
CA PRO A 420 4.48 21.53 22.46
C PRO A 420 5.98 21.88 22.39
N GLN A 421 6.84 20.98 21.95
CA GLN A 421 8.29 21.13 21.92
C GLN A 421 8.85 21.38 20.51
N ASP A 422 8.26 20.72 19.51
CA ASP A 422 8.79 20.64 18.16
C ASP A 422 7.71 20.47 17.11
N VAL A 423 8.12 20.57 15.85
CA VAL A 423 7.38 20.10 14.70
C VAL A 423 8.19 19.00 14.01
N ALA A 424 7.53 17.88 13.73
CA ALA A 424 8.12 16.71 13.10
C ALA A 424 7.50 16.43 11.73
N LEU A 425 8.34 16.21 10.72
CA LEU A 425 7.97 15.72 9.39
C LEU A 425 8.39 14.27 9.24
N ARG A 426 7.46 13.40 8.82
CA ARG A 426 7.75 12.03 8.38
C ARG A 426 7.54 11.91 6.88
N ILE A 427 8.47 11.23 6.22
CA ILE A 427 8.45 10.98 4.79
C ILE A 427 8.44 9.46 4.59
N ASP A 428 7.56 8.96 3.71
CA ASP A 428 7.62 7.58 3.22
C ASP A 428 8.44 7.58 1.92
N ILE A 429 9.58 6.90 1.95
CA ILE A 429 10.48 6.79 0.81
C ILE A 429 10.48 5.35 0.35
N ARG A 430 10.23 5.15 -0.95
CA ARG A 430 10.31 3.87 -1.61
C ARG A 430 11.43 3.95 -2.63
N TYR A 431 12.56 3.28 -2.33
CA TYR A 431 13.79 3.51 -3.07
C TYR A 431 14.19 2.35 -3.98
N ALA A 432 14.68 2.72 -5.14
CA ALA A 432 15.23 1.85 -6.16
C ALA A 432 16.69 1.47 -5.84
N LEU A 433 17.24 0.51 -6.58
CA LEU A 433 18.57 -0.07 -6.32
C LEU A 433 19.70 0.96 -6.33
N GLY A 434 19.59 2.06 -7.10
CA GLY A 434 20.58 3.12 -7.13
C GLY A 434 20.79 3.85 -5.80
N HIS A 435 19.82 3.81 -4.89
CA HIS A 435 19.95 4.34 -3.53
C HIS A 435 20.25 3.26 -2.47
N HIS A 436 20.51 2.03 -2.90
CA HIS A 436 21.03 1.01 -1.99
C HIS A 436 22.54 1.12 -1.87
N GLY A 437 23.08 1.02 -0.64
CA GLY A 437 24.51 1.20 -0.38
C GLY A 437 25.42 0.10 -0.98
N VAL A 438 24.83 -1.04 -1.36
CA VAL A 438 25.51 -2.15 -2.04
C VAL A 438 24.90 -2.36 -3.40
N ALA A 439 25.70 -2.33 -4.47
CA ALA A 439 25.23 -2.59 -5.82
C ALA A 439 24.72 -4.04 -5.95
N TRP A 440 23.56 -4.21 -6.59
CA TRP A 440 23.03 -5.54 -6.88
C TRP A 440 23.87 -6.24 -7.96
N ASP A 441 24.18 -7.50 -7.74
CA ASP A 441 25.03 -8.32 -8.64
C ASP A 441 24.28 -8.89 -9.86
N GLY A 442 22.98 -8.61 -9.97
CA GLY A 442 22.09 -9.11 -11.02
C GLY A 442 21.65 -10.56 -10.85
N LYS A 443 21.97 -11.22 -9.72
CA LYS A 443 21.73 -12.65 -9.48
C LYS A 443 21.14 -12.96 -8.08
N THR A 444 21.56 -12.20 -7.07
CA THR A 444 21.08 -12.42 -5.70
C THR A 444 19.58 -12.25 -5.63
N GLU A 445 18.88 -13.29 -5.16
CA GLU A 445 17.44 -13.24 -4.86
C GLU A 445 17.21 -12.95 -3.38
N GLY A 446 16.07 -12.33 -3.08
CA GLY A 446 15.63 -11.98 -1.74
C GLY A 446 15.98 -10.56 -1.38
N GLN A 447 15.87 -10.27 -0.09
CA GLN A 447 16.23 -8.96 0.44
C GLN A 447 17.73 -8.73 0.33
N LEU A 448 18.12 -7.62 -0.30
CA LEU A 448 19.52 -7.33 -0.55
C LEU A 448 20.27 -7.02 0.76
N PRO A 449 21.52 -7.47 0.90
CA PRO A 449 22.34 -7.17 2.07
C PRO A 449 22.76 -5.69 2.07
N GLY A 450 22.85 -5.09 3.25
CA GLY A 450 23.27 -3.69 3.40
C GLY A 450 22.11 -2.75 3.72
N THR A 451 22.39 -1.46 3.63
CA THR A 451 21.45 -0.39 3.97
C THR A 451 21.38 0.63 2.84
N SER A 452 20.43 1.55 2.91
CA SER A 452 20.31 2.68 1.99
C SER A 452 21.45 3.69 2.18
N VAL A 453 21.60 4.59 1.21
CA VAL A 453 22.50 5.76 1.30
C VAL A 453 21.86 6.95 2.01
N PHE A 454 20.60 6.87 2.41
CA PHE A 454 19.83 8.01 2.91
C PHE A 454 20.31 8.60 4.22
N PRO A 455 20.79 7.86 5.23
CA PRO A 455 21.28 8.48 6.45
C PRO A 455 22.29 9.59 6.17
N ASP A 456 23.34 9.30 5.40
CA ASP A 456 24.37 10.28 5.03
C ASP A 456 23.83 11.38 4.10
N ALA A 457 22.98 11.02 3.13
CA ALA A 457 22.40 11.98 2.19
C ALA A 457 21.48 12.98 2.90
N PHE A 458 20.73 12.54 3.91
CA PHE A 458 19.86 13.45 4.69
C PHE A 458 20.62 14.35 5.66
N GLU A 459 21.69 13.86 6.28
CA GLU A 459 22.58 14.73 7.06
C GLU A 459 23.17 15.83 6.19
N GLN A 460 23.63 15.49 4.98
CA GLN A 460 24.14 16.48 4.02
C GLN A 460 23.04 17.44 3.57
N LEU A 461 21.82 16.96 3.30
CA LEU A 461 20.68 17.78 2.91
C LEU A 461 20.35 18.83 3.99
N VAL A 462 20.27 18.39 5.25
CA VAL A 462 20.02 19.27 6.41
C VAL A 462 21.13 20.30 6.56
N ASN A 463 22.39 19.90 6.44
CA ASN A 463 23.53 20.80 6.53
C ASN A 463 23.51 21.86 5.42
N ARG A 464 23.20 21.49 4.17
CA ARG A 464 23.03 22.43 3.05
C ARG A 464 21.90 23.41 3.31
N PHE A 465 20.75 22.95 3.77
CA PHE A 465 19.61 23.81 4.09
C PHE A 465 19.97 24.82 5.18
N GLN A 466 20.69 24.42 6.23
CA GLN A 466 21.10 25.28 7.32
C GLN A 466 22.15 26.34 6.90
N GLN A 467 22.99 26.00 5.92
CA GLN A 467 23.93 26.93 5.30
C GLN A 467 23.23 27.96 4.41
N ASP A 468 22.32 27.50 3.55
CA ASP A 468 21.59 28.35 2.60
C ASP A 468 20.58 29.26 3.31
N ARG A 469 19.99 28.76 4.38
CA ARG A 469 18.95 29.44 5.17
C ARG A 469 19.26 29.31 6.66
N PRO A 470 20.07 30.19 7.23
CA PRO A 470 20.37 30.18 8.67
C PRO A 470 19.10 30.33 9.51
N GLY A 471 19.04 29.64 10.65
CA GLY A 471 17.89 29.69 11.57
C GLY A 471 17.86 28.51 12.53
N GLN A 472 16.69 28.15 13.04
CA GLN A 472 16.53 27.00 13.92
C GLN A 472 17.03 25.73 13.24
N ALA A 473 17.70 24.90 14.03
CA ALA A 473 18.28 23.64 13.51
C ALA A 473 17.20 22.65 13.07
N VAL A 474 17.40 22.06 11.92
CA VAL A 474 16.69 20.85 11.49
C VAL A 474 17.55 19.66 11.90
N THR A 475 16.96 18.63 12.44
CA THR A 475 17.63 17.35 12.73
C THR A 475 16.93 16.22 11.99
N VAL A 476 17.62 15.11 11.76
CA VAL A 476 17.05 13.92 11.10
C VAL A 476 17.42 12.65 11.85
N ALA A 477 16.49 11.70 11.89
CA ALA A 477 16.71 10.34 12.35
C ALA A 477 15.89 9.36 11.49
N THR A 478 16.45 8.21 11.18
CA THR A 478 15.71 7.10 10.54
C THR A 478 15.01 6.26 11.61
N VAL A 479 13.73 6.00 11.43
CA VAL A 479 12.93 5.20 12.41
C VAL A 479 12.58 3.80 11.90
N ASN A 480 12.58 3.60 10.59
CA ASN A 480 12.33 2.30 9.97
C ASN A 480 12.98 2.27 8.59
N ALA A 481 13.66 1.17 8.28
CA ALA A 481 14.28 0.95 6.99
C ALA A 481 14.22 -0.54 6.62
N ALA A 482 14.03 -0.81 5.32
CA ALA A 482 14.11 -2.16 4.77
C ALA A 482 14.77 -2.11 3.39
N SER A 483 15.68 -3.03 3.13
CA SER A 483 16.35 -3.13 1.83
C SER A 483 15.38 -3.56 0.72
N PRO A 484 15.70 -3.26 -0.56
CA PRO A 484 14.98 -3.82 -1.69
C PRO A 484 15.00 -5.34 -1.67
N ASP A 485 13.95 -5.94 -2.19
CA ASP A 485 13.80 -7.38 -2.36
C ASP A 485 13.64 -7.70 -3.86
N VAL A 486 14.39 -8.66 -4.37
CA VAL A 486 14.44 -8.97 -5.79
C VAL A 486 14.28 -10.47 -6.02
N ARG A 487 13.56 -10.86 -7.06
CA ARG A 487 13.34 -12.24 -7.48
C ARG A 487 13.85 -12.47 -8.90
N ASP A 488 14.36 -13.67 -9.17
CA ASP A 488 14.70 -14.11 -10.53
C ASP A 488 13.44 -14.63 -11.25
N PRO A 489 12.96 -13.93 -12.31
CA PRO A 489 11.81 -14.39 -13.09
C PRO A 489 12.05 -15.74 -13.79
N GLN A 490 13.29 -16.17 -13.92
CA GLN A 490 13.65 -17.46 -14.51
C GLN A 490 13.70 -18.59 -13.47
N SER A 491 13.54 -18.28 -12.19
CA SER A 491 13.54 -19.30 -11.14
C SER A 491 12.39 -20.31 -11.36
N PRO A 492 12.57 -21.56 -10.94
CA PRO A 492 11.51 -22.57 -11.06
C PRO A 492 10.19 -22.17 -10.39
N ARG A 493 10.24 -21.33 -9.36
CA ARG A 493 9.05 -20.79 -8.68
C ARG A 493 8.23 -19.91 -9.61
N PHE A 494 8.87 -18.93 -10.23
CA PHE A 494 8.21 -18.04 -11.19
C PHE A 494 7.68 -18.77 -12.41
N GLN A 495 8.44 -19.77 -12.92
CA GLN A 495 8.01 -20.55 -14.07
C GLN A 495 6.72 -21.35 -13.78
N ARG A 496 6.55 -21.86 -12.55
CA ARG A 496 5.30 -22.54 -12.15
C ARG A 496 4.13 -21.57 -12.07
N ILE A 497 4.33 -20.40 -11.49
CA ILE A 497 3.30 -19.35 -11.40
C ILE A 497 2.92 -18.89 -12.81
N SER A 498 3.91 -18.61 -13.67
CA SER A 498 3.70 -18.20 -15.06
C SER A 498 2.87 -19.21 -15.84
N GLY A 499 3.22 -20.49 -15.75
CA GLY A 499 2.47 -21.54 -16.43
C GLY A 499 1.01 -21.65 -15.97
N ALA A 500 0.74 -21.49 -14.67
CA ALA A 500 -0.62 -21.46 -14.14
C ALA A 500 -1.40 -20.23 -14.60
N TYR A 501 -0.76 -19.06 -14.55
CA TYR A 501 -1.34 -17.80 -15.02
C TYR A 501 -1.69 -17.86 -16.52
N GLU A 502 -0.76 -18.29 -17.36
CA GLU A 502 -0.96 -18.40 -18.81
C GLU A 502 -2.12 -19.35 -19.17
N ARG A 503 -2.25 -20.47 -18.44
CA ARG A 503 -3.39 -21.39 -18.65
C ARG A 503 -4.73 -20.77 -18.25
N ALA A 504 -4.75 -19.93 -17.23
CA ALA A 504 -5.98 -19.33 -16.73
C ALA A 504 -6.40 -18.08 -17.53
N VAL A 505 -5.42 -17.28 -17.94
CA VAL A 505 -5.64 -15.96 -18.58
C VAL A 505 -5.50 -16.04 -20.10
N GLY A 506 -4.71 -16.99 -20.63
CA GLY A 506 -4.43 -17.12 -22.05
C GLY A 506 -3.41 -16.08 -22.58
N ALA A 507 -2.65 -15.44 -21.70
CA ALA A 507 -1.64 -14.45 -22.03
C ALA A 507 -0.39 -14.61 -21.12
N PRO A 508 0.78 -14.17 -21.54
CA PRO A 508 1.98 -14.19 -20.71
C PRO A 508 1.76 -13.45 -19.38
N MET A 509 2.32 -13.98 -18.31
CA MET A 509 2.26 -13.38 -16.99
C MET A 509 3.09 -12.10 -16.95
N PRO A 510 2.53 -10.95 -16.55
CA PRO A 510 3.29 -9.73 -16.37
C PRO A 510 4.23 -9.84 -15.17
N LEU A 511 5.35 -9.11 -15.22
CA LEU A 511 6.27 -8.98 -14.11
C LEU A 511 6.21 -7.54 -13.61
N ALA A 512 5.91 -7.37 -12.34
CA ALA A 512 5.78 -6.08 -11.70
C ALA A 512 6.96 -5.81 -10.74
N ALA A 513 7.34 -4.55 -10.65
CA ALA A 513 8.13 -4.04 -9.54
C ALA A 513 7.26 -3.04 -8.78
N ILE A 514 7.11 -3.23 -7.48
CA ILE A 514 6.19 -2.45 -6.65
C ILE A 514 6.90 -1.54 -5.66
N GLY A 515 6.26 -0.44 -5.32
CA GLY A 515 6.72 0.47 -4.26
C GLY A 515 6.37 0.00 -2.86
N GLY A 516 5.40 -0.92 -2.73
CA GLY A 516 5.00 -1.53 -1.46
C GLY A 516 5.99 -2.56 -0.94
N GLY A 517 5.71 -3.10 0.23
CA GLY A 517 6.30 -4.31 0.77
C GLY A 517 5.16 -5.23 1.17
N THR A 518 5.39 -6.53 1.11
CA THR A 518 4.41 -7.56 1.47
C THR A 518 5.06 -8.58 2.42
N ASP A 519 4.29 -9.50 2.95
CA ASP A 519 4.79 -10.66 3.72
C ASP A 519 5.84 -11.52 2.98
N ALA A 520 5.99 -11.34 1.65
CA ALA A 520 7.02 -12.01 0.87
C ALA A 520 8.41 -11.40 1.05
N LYS A 521 8.49 -10.15 1.51
CA LYS A 521 9.76 -9.41 1.64
C LYS A 521 10.71 -10.12 2.59
N GLY A 522 11.92 -10.41 2.11
CA GLY A 522 12.93 -11.16 2.87
C GLY A 522 12.74 -12.68 2.89
N GLN A 523 11.67 -13.20 2.31
CA GLN A 523 11.36 -14.64 2.30
C GLN A 523 11.50 -15.20 0.87
N VAL A 524 12.68 -15.69 0.50
CA VAL A 524 12.97 -16.16 -0.87
C VAL A 524 12.04 -17.27 -1.37
N ASN A 525 11.43 -18.04 -0.47
CA ASN A 525 10.49 -19.10 -0.81
C ASN A 525 9.06 -18.57 -1.10
N LEU A 526 8.79 -17.32 -0.76
CA LEU A 526 7.48 -16.70 -0.98
C LEU A 526 7.53 -15.78 -2.19
N VAL A 527 6.42 -15.70 -2.91
CA VAL A 527 6.23 -14.79 -4.05
C VAL A 527 4.93 -14.03 -3.86
N ALA A 528 5.00 -12.71 -3.84
CA ALA A 528 3.80 -11.88 -3.86
C ALA A 528 3.17 -11.93 -5.26
N ALA A 529 1.94 -12.45 -5.37
CA ALA A 529 1.29 -12.70 -6.64
C ALA A 529 -0.24 -12.65 -6.55
N GLY A 530 -0.85 -11.73 -7.28
CA GLY A 530 -2.29 -11.45 -7.22
C GLY A 530 -2.70 -10.77 -5.90
N PRO A 531 -3.99 -10.41 -5.72
CA PRO A 531 -5.06 -10.72 -6.67
C PRO A 531 -5.30 -9.67 -7.76
N LEU A 532 -4.64 -8.51 -7.70
CA LEU A 532 -4.90 -7.42 -8.63
C LEU A 532 -4.17 -7.62 -9.97
N PHE A 533 -4.73 -7.02 -11.04
CA PHE A 533 -4.18 -7.05 -12.40
C PHE A 533 -3.68 -5.68 -12.86
N THR A 534 -3.52 -4.73 -11.97
CA THR A 534 -3.08 -3.38 -12.29
C THR A 534 -2.23 -2.80 -11.18
N LEU A 535 -1.22 -2.01 -11.57
CA LEU A 535 -0.43 -1.18 -10.67
C LEU A 535 -1.04 0.21 -10.45
N ALA A 536 -2.18 0.53 -11.10
CA ALA A 536 -2.91 1.77 -10.87
C ALA A 536 -3.75 1.62 -9.58
N PHE A 537 -3.24 2.13 -8.49
CA PHE A 537 -3.86 2.04 -7.17
C PHE A 537 -4.87 3.16 -6.88
N GLY A 538 -4.94 4.17 -7.73
CA GLY A 538 -5.94 5.23 -7.67
C GLY A 538 -7.35 4.77 -8.07
N PRO A 539 -8.25 5.71 -8.41
CA PRO A 539 -9.59 5.37 -8.89
C PRO A 539 -9.56 4.41 -10.10
N PRO A 540 -10.42 3.40 -10.14
CA PRO A 540 -11.57 3.15 -9.26
C PRO A 540 -11.28 2.24 -8.05
N ILE A 541 -10.05 1.74 -7.85
CA ILE A 541 -9.69 0.81 -6.77
C ILE A 541 -9.49 1.58 -5.45
N ASN A 542 -8.76 2.70 -5.50
CA ASN A 542 -8.40 3.53 -4.34
C ASN A 542 -7.72 2.71 -3.22
N TYR A 543 -6.70 1.96 -3.57
CA TYR A 543 -5.91 1.16 -2.64
C TYR A 543 -5.36 2.04 -1.50
N HIS A 544 -5.56 1.67 -0.25
CA HIS A 544 -5.33 2.51 0.94
C HIS A 544 -6.12 3.83 0.99
N GLY A 545 -6.93 4.11 -0.04
CA GLY A 545 -7.66 5.38 -0.18
C GLY A 545 -9.08 5.36 0.37
N LEU A 546 -9.76 6.52 0.25
CA LEU A 546 -11.19 6.61 0.49
C LEU A 546 -11.96 5.91 -0.64
N ASN A 547 -13.09 5.29 -0.29
CA ASN A 547 -13.88 4.50 -1.25
C ASN A 547 -13.11 3.33 -1.88
N GLU A 548 -12.24 2.70 -1.10
CA GLU A 548 -11.58 1.47 -1.54
C GLU A 548 -12.59 0.48 -2.10
N GLY A 549 -12.24 -0.14 -3.22
CA GLY A 549 -13.10 -1.09 -3.89
C GLY A 549 -12.33 -2.16 -4.65
N ALA A 550 -12.82 -3.37 -4.55
CA ALA A 550 -12.25 -4.55 -5.19
C ALA A 550 -13.05 -4.92 -6.45
N PRO A 551 -12.42 -5.03 -7.62
CA PRO A 551 -13.08 -5.49 -8.84
C PRO A 551 -13.42 -6.98 -8.71
N ILE A 552 -14.69 -7.31 -8.55
CA ILE A 552 -15.16 -8.67 -8.19
C ILE A 552 -14.72 -9.71 -9.22
N GLU A 553 -14.81 -9.40 -10.51
CA GLU A 553 -14.45 -10.33 -11.59
C GLU A 553 -12.93 -10.62 -11.62
N ASP A 554 -12.10 -9.60 -11.41
CA ASP A 554 -10.64 -9.75 -11.32
C ASP A 554 -10.27 -10.64 -10.13
N LEU A 555 -10.88 -10.40 -8.98
CA LEU A 555 -10.62 -11.19 -7.78
C LEU A 555 -11.03 -12.67 -7.98
N GLN A 556 -12.17 -12.92 -8.60
CA GLN A 556 -12.60 -14.29 -8.92
C GLN A 556 -11.66 -14.96 -9.94
N LEU A 557 -11.17 -14.23 -10.95
CA LEU A 557 -10.15 -14.74 -11.88
C LEU A 557 -8.85 -15.07 -11.13
N SER A 558 -8.43 -14.22 -10.22
CA SER A 558 -7.25 -14.47 -9.39
C SER A 558 -7.36 -15.71 -8.52
N ALA A 559 -8.53 -15.98 -7.94
CA ALA A 559 -8.77 -17.22 -7.22
C ALA A 559 -8.62 -18.47 -8.12
N ARG A 560 -9.01 -18.40 -9.40
CA ARG A 560 -8.79 -19.49 -10.37
C ARG A 560 -7.31 -19.72 -10.66
N ILE A 561 -6.54 -18.65 -10.80
CA ILE A 561 -5.09 -18.74 -10.99
C ILE A 561 -4.42 -19.35 -9.76
N LEU A 562 -4.75 -18.84 -8.56
CA LEU A 562 -4.24 -19.37 -7.29
C LEU A 562 -4.57 -20.86 -7.12
N TYR A 563 -5.81 -21.25 -7.41
CA TYR A 563 -6.22 -22.65 -7.40
C TYR A 563 -5.37 -23.51 -8.34
N GLN A 564 -5.12 -23.04 -9.56
CA GLN A 564 -4.27 -23.75 -10.52
C GLN A 564 -2.83 -23.88 -10.05
N ILE A 565 -2.25 -22.83 -9.42
CA ILE A 565 -0.92 -22.88 -8.82
C ILE A 565 -0.86 -23.98 -7.76
N MET A 566 -1.85 -24.04 -6.87
CA MET A 566 -1.90 -25.03 -5.80
C MET A 566 -2.07 -26.46 -6.37
N LEU A 567 -2.86 -26.65 -7.43
CA LEU A 567 -2.97 -27.93 -8.12
C LEU A 567 -1.62 -28.39 -8.69
N ASP A 568 -0.88 -27.49 -9.31
CA ASP A 568 0.44 -27.78 -9.87
C ASP A 568 1.44 -28.16 -8.77
N GLU A 569 1.43 -27.47 -7.63
CA GLU A 569 2.31 -27.79 -6.50
C GLU A 569 1.97 -29.15 -5.86
N ILE A 570 0.68 -29.50 -5.77
CA ILE A 570 0.24 -30.81 -5.29
C ILE A 570 0.66 -31.90 -6.27
N ALA A 571 0.50 -31.70 -7.58
CA ALA A 571 0.89 -32.66 -8.61
C ALA A 571 2.42 -32.88 -8.65
N ASN A 572 3.20 -31.82 -8.43
CA ASN A 572 4.68 -31.85 -8.51
C ASN A 572 5.36 -32.22 -7.19
N LYS A 573 4.63 -32.59 -6.13
CA LYS A 573 5.20 -32.95 -4.81
C LYS A 573 6.24 -34.07 -4.85
N THR A 574 6.20 -34.92 -5.88
CA THR A 574 7.03 -36.12 -6.03
C THR A 574 8.29 -35.93 -6.88
N THR A 575 8.51 -34.74 -7.46
CA THR A 575 9.59 -34.48 -8.42
C THR A 575 10.84 -33.84 -7.79
N ARG A 576 11.25 -34.28 -6.61
CA ARG A 576 12.59 -33.97 -6.03
C ARG A 576 13.19 -35.19 -5.39
#